data_2a42aaba567c9ee355476c46b9a0445e
#
_entry.id   2a42aaba567c9ee355476c46b9a0445e
#
_cell.length_a   1.000
_cell.length_b   1.000
_cell.length_c   1.000
_cell.angle_alpha   90.00
_cell.angle_beta   90.00
_cell.angle_gamma   90.00
#
_symmetry.space_group_name_H-M   'P 1'
#
loop_
_entity.id
_entity.type
_entity.pdbx_description
1 polymer ?
#
loop_
_entity_poly.entity_id
_entity_poly.type
_entity_poly.pdbx_seq_one_letter_code
_entity_poly.pdbx_strand_id
1 'polypeptide(L)'
;MLNIQSLCTEYTNELGQPVKAAQDVSIHVPEGHFFTLLGPSGCGKTTTLRSIAGLEKPKSGDITVGDVVVYSGSRGIFTPPNQRGFGMVFQSYAIWPHMDVFGNAAFPLQVGKKRLSKAQIDAKVMAVLAAVQLDHLRDREATKLSGGQQQRLALARALVMEPKLLLLDEPLSNLDAKLRELMRFELKRLQRELRITTVYVTHDQSEALALSHQIAVMNQGRIQQIGSPRDIYERPQTQFVADFVGSTNFVDGTVRAVGTAANVYVIDTQFGPLHSSSVETLKVGDTVVLSIRPEDLELSETPTFDMSINTWQGTVDQKIFLGEAMDFRVRMSGKTMSGKTMGDKTTGEARDGRVLLSRTHPSILAPVGTPIWVHINPAKSVAMPKAPV
;
A
#
# COMPACT_ATOMS: atom_id res chain seq x y z
N MET A 1 -11.55 -17.12 3.95
CA MET A 1 -12.86 -16.49 3.61
C MET A 1 -12.95 -16.16 2.13
N LEU A 2 -12.17 -15.23 1.56
CA LEU A 2 -12.06 -15.01 0.10
C LEU A 2 -10.83 -15.76 -0.43
N ASN A 3 -11.00 -16.52 -1.49
CA ASN A 3 -9.91 -17.18 -2.20
C ASN A 3 -10.03 -16.91 -3.70
N ILE A 4 -8.96 -16.40 -4.29
CA ILE A 4 -8.83 -16.12 -5.72
C ILE A 4 -7.66 -16.94 -6.23
N GLN A 5 -7.84 -17.68 -7.33
CA GLN A 5 -6.81 -18.52 -7.93
C GLN A 5 -6.66 -18.19 -9.41
N SER A 6 -5.45 -17.81 -9.79
CA SER A 6 -5.01 -17.55 -11.16
C SER A 6 -6.00 -16.70 -11.99
N LEU A 7 -6.52 -15.61 -11.35
CA LEU A 7 -7.51 -14.75 -11.98
C LEU A 7 -6.87 -13.95 -13.12
N CYS A 8 -7.44 -14.05 -14.30
CA CYS A 8 -7.09 -13.22 -15.44
C CYS A 8 -8.31 -12.43 -15.92
N THR A 9 -8.15 -11.13 -16.08
CA THR A 9 -9.20 -10.25 -16.64
C THR A 9 -8.61 -9.39 -17.74
N GLU A 10 -9.27 -9.39 -18.89
CA GLU A 10 -8.88 -8.62 -20.06
C GLU A 10 -10.07 -7.77 -20.51
N TYR A 11 -9.79 -6.59 -21.04
CA TYR A 11 -10.77 -5.75 -21.72
C TYR A 11 -10.19 -5.24 -23.04
N THR A 12 -11.06 -4.82 -23.94
CA THR A 12 -10.65 -4.25 -25.22
C THR A 12 -10.58 -2.73 -25.07
N ASN A 13 -9.46 -2.11 -25.42
CA ASN A 13 -9.33 -0.66 -25.44
C ASN A 13 -10.07 -0.04 -26.64
N GLU A 14 -10.10 1.29 -26.73
CA GLU A 14 -10.74 2.02 -27.82
C GLU A 14 -10.16 1.70 -29.22
N LEU A 15 -8.93 1.18 -29.27
CA LEU A 15 -8.24 0.76 -30.49
C LEU A 15 -8.50 -0.71 -30.85
N GLY A 16 -9.38 -1.41 -30.12
CA GLY A 16 -9.69 -2.83 -30.36
C GLY A 16 -8.62 -3.80 -29.85
N GLN A 17 -7.61 -3.33 -29.08
CA GLN A 17 -6.52 -4.16 -28.58
C GLN A 17 -6.86 -4.74 -27.20
N PRO A 18 -6.52 -6.00 -26.91
CA PRO A 18 -6.72 -6.58 -25.60
C PRO A 18 -5.74 -5.99 -24.56
N VAL A 19 -6.28 -5.46 -23.48
CA VAL A 19 -5.52 -4.97 -22.32
C VAL A 19 -5.68 -5.99 -21.19
N LYS A 20 -4.57 -6.56 -20.75
CA LYS A 20 -4.52 -7.50 -19.62
C LYS A 20 -4.52 -6.74 -18.31
N ALA A 21 -5.70 -6.53 -17.74
CA ALA A 21 -5.85 -5.74 -16.51
C ALA A 21 -5.51 -6.53 -15.24
N ALA A 22 -5.77 -7.83 -15.22
CA ALA A 22 -5.31 -8.74 -14.17
C ALA A 22 -4.68 -9.98 -14.83
N GLN A 23 -3.52 -10.40 -14.34
CA GLN A 23 -2.73 -11.47 -14.92
C GLN A 23 -2.26 -12.41 -13.80
N ASP A 24 -2.86 -13.60 -13.74
CA ASP A 24 -2.52 -14.65 -12.76
C ASP A 24 -2.58 -14.17 -11.31
N VAL A 25 -3.64 -13.42 -10.99
CA VAL A 25 -3.82 -12.86 -9.64
C VAL A 25 -4.35 -13.96 -8.71
N SER A 26 -3.55 -14.30 -7.67
CA SER A 26 -3.92 -15.26 -6.64
C SER A 26 -3.84 -14.59 -5.26
N ILE A 27 -4.95 -14.65 -4.50
CA ILE A 27 -5.11 -13.96 -3.21
C ILE A 27 -5.89 -14.85 -2.27
N HIS A 28 -5.44 -14.90 -1.02
CA HIS A 28 -6.17 -15.50 0.08
C HIS A 28 -6.42 -14.46 1.18
N VAL A 29 -7.69 -14.21 1.52
CA VAL A 29 -8.08 -13.29 2.60
C VAL A 29 -8.80 -14.07 3.69
N PRO A 30 -8.22 -14.19 4.89
CA PRO A 30 -8.89 -14.80 6.03
C PRO A 30 -10.15 -14.04 6.45
N GLU A 31 -11.03 -14.71 7.18
CA GLU A 31 -12.24 -14.07 7.71
C GLU A 31 -11.91 -12.95 8.69
N GLY A 32 -12.67 -11.85 8.63
CA GLY A 32 -12.48 -10.68 9.47
C GLY A 32 -11.21 -9.87 9.16
N HIS A 33 -10.44 -10.21 8.11
CA HIS A 33 -9.24 -9.45 7.74
C HIS A 33 -9.56 -8.27 6.83
N PHE A 34 -8.72 -7.25 6.97
CA PHE A 34 -8.66 -6.10 6.08
C PHE A 34 -7.50 -6.31 5.09
N PHE A 35 -7.83 -6.56 3.84
CA PHE A 35 -6.87 -6.83 2.76
C PHE A 35 -6.85 -5.68 1.76
N THR A 36 -5.69 -5.16 1.44
CA THR A 36 -5.56 -4.01 0.53
C THR A 36 -4.85 -4.40 -0.78
N LEU A 37 -5.45 -4.01 -1.91
CA LEU A 37 -4.80 -3.95 -3.21
C LEU A 37 -4.19 -2.56 -3.36
N LEU A 38 -2.87 -2.47 -3.36
CA LEU A 38 -2.09 -1.24 -3.45
C LEU A 38 -1.29 -1.22 -4.75
N GLY A 39 -1.17 -0.08 -5.42
CA GLY A 39 -0.35 0.04 -6.63
C GLY A 39 -0.66 1.31 -7.42
N PRO A 40 0.13 1.64 -8.45
CA PRO A 40 -0.08 2.81 -9.28
C PRO A 40 -1.42 2.76 -10.03
N SER A 41 -1.85 3.91 -10.56
CA SER A 41 -3.05 3.98 -11.39
C SER A 41 -2.93 3.07 -12.62
N GLY A 42 -4.01 2.37 -12.97
CA GLY A 42 -4.03 1.47 -14.13
C GLY A 42 -3.35 0.10 -13.91
N CYS A 43 -2.85 -0.25 -12.72
CA CYS A 43 -2.20 -1.55 -12.49
C CYS A 43 -3.17 -2.73 -12.27
N GLY A 44 -4.49 -2.54 -12.38
CA GLY A 44 -5.48 -3.63 -12.33
C GLY A 44 -6.23 -3.81 -11.00
N LYS A 45 -6.03 -2.96 -9.98
CA LYS A 45 -6.69 -3.05 -8.66
C LYS A 45 -8.22 -3.04 -8.74
N THR A 46 -8.78 -1.98 -9.33
CA THR A 46 -10.23 -1.79 -9.50
C THR A 46 -10.83 -2.89 -10.36
N THR A 47 -10.14 -3.34 -11.42
CA THR A 47 -10.58 -4.47 -12.25
C THR A 47 -10.66 -5.76 -11.43
N THR A 48 -9.66 -6.04 -10.60
CA THR A 48 -9.66 -7.19 -9.68
C THR A 48 -10.81 -7.09 -8.68
N LEU A 49 -11.03 -5.91 -8.06
CA LEU A 49 -12.13 -5.68 -7.13
C LEU A 49 -13.50 -5.88 -7.81
N ARG A 50 -13.70 -5.34 -9.01
CA ARG A 50 -14.94 -5.48 -9.80
C ARG A 50 -15.16 -6.92 -10.25
N SER A 51 -14.11 -7.68 -10.52
CA SER A 51 -14.19 -9.10 -10.78
C SER A 51 -14.70 -9.87 -9.55
N ILE A 52 -14.23 -9.54 -8.35
CA ILE A 52 -14.76 -10.08 -7.09
C ILE A 52 -16.23 -9.69 -6.90
N ALA A 53 -16.60 -8.46 -7.21
CA ALA A 53 -17.98 -7.98 -7.13
C ALA A 53 -18.92 -8.63 -8.16
N GLY A 54 -18.38 -9.16 -9.27
CA GLY A 54 -19.14 -9.69 -10.42
C GLY A 54 -19.58 -8.63 -11.40
N LEU A 55 -19.05 -7.42 -11.29
CA LEU A 55 -19.26 -6.31 -12.22
C LEU A 55 -18.42 -6.45 -13.49
N GLU A 56 -17.28 -7.13 -13.38
CA GLU A 56 -16.43 -7.53 -14.49
C GLU A 56 -16.37 -9.04 -14.55
N LYS A 57 -16.49 -9.60 -15.77
CA LYS A 57 -16.39 -11.04 -15.98
C LYS A 57 -14.94 -11.40 -16.31
N PRO A 58 -14.24 -12.15 -15.43
CA PRO A 58 -12.88 -12.61 -15.72
C PRO A 58 -12.85 -13.53 -16.95
N LYS A 59 -11.67 -13.63 -17.56
CA LYS A 59 -11.40 -14.55 -18.67
C LYS A 59 -11.14 -15.98 -18.17
N SER A 60 -10.42 -16.09 -17.04
CA SER A 60 -10.06 -17.38 -16.42
C SER A 60 -9.80 -17.23 -14.92
N GLY A 61 -9.60 -18.36 -14.26
CA GLY A 61 -9.37 -18.46 -12.82
C GLY A 61 -10.64 -18.78 -12.04
N ASP A 62 -10.54 -18.76 -10.72
CA ASP A 62 -11.63 -19.07 -9.80
C ASP A 62 -11.72 -18.02 -8.68
N ILE A 63 -12.95 -17.72 -8.25
CA ILE A 63 -13.23 -16.87 -7.06
C ILE A 63 -14.20 -17.62 -6.16
N THR A 64 -13.78 -17.85 -4.91
CA THR A 64 -14.58 -18.53 -3.88
C THR A 64 -14.69 -17.62 -2.64
N VAL A 65 -15.89 -17.54 -2.06
CA VAL A 65 -16.16 -16.78 -0.82
C VAL A 65 -16.86 -17.69 0.19
N GLY A 66 -16.20 -17.97 1.30
CA GLY A 66 -16.58 -19.10 2.17
C GLY A 66 -16.48 -20.40 1.39
N ASP A 67 -17.58 -21.15 1.36
CA ASP A 67 -17.69 -22.42 0.62
C ASP A 67 -18.37 -22.25 -0.74
N VAL A 68 -18.67 -20.99 -1.16
CA VAL A 68 -19.42 -20.71 -2.37
C VAL A 68 -18.49 -20.23 -3.48
N VAL A 69 -18.47 -20.96 -4.60
CA VAL A 69 -17.80 -20.53 -5.82
C VAL A 69 -18.69 -19.51 -6.54
N VAL A 70 -18.22 -18.26 -6.64
CA VAL A 70 -18.95 -17.16 -7.29
C VAL A 70 -18.50 -16.93 -8.73
N TYR A 71 -17.30 -17.40 -9.07
CA TYR A 71 -16.79 -17.46 -10.43
C TYR A 71 -15.87 -18.67 -10.62
N SER A 72 -15.99 -19.35 -11.75
CA SER A 72 -15.05 -20.36 -12.19
C SER A 72 -15.04 -20.40 -13.72
N GLY A 73 -13.90 -20.07 -14.31
CA GLY A 73 -13.70 -20.12 -15.75
C GLY A 73 -13.81 -21.53 -16.29
N SER A 74 -13.22 -22.52 -15.61
CA SER A 74 -13.22 -23.93 -16.03
C SER A 74 -14.58 -24.61 -15.89
N ARG A 75 -15.40 -24.20 -14.90
CA ARG A 75 -16.75 -24.76 -14.65
C ARG A 75 -17.87 -23.94 -15.26
N GLY A 76 -17.58 -22.84 -15.94
CA GLY A 76 -18.59 -21.95 -16.53
C GLY A 76 -19.48 -21.24 -15.50
N ILE A 77 -19.03 -21.11 -14.24
CA ILE A 77 -19.81 -20.48 -13.16
C ILE A 77 -19.59 -18.96 -13.19
N PHE A 78 -20.69 -18.21 -13.24
CA PHE A 78 -20.68 -16.75 -13.06
C PHE A 78 -21.91 -16.32 -12.28
N THR A 79 -21.73 -16.01 -11.00
CA THR A 79 -22.79 -15.46 -10.15
C THR A 79 -22.86 -13.95 -10.35
N PRO A 80 -24.02 -13.38 -10.76
CA PRO A 80 -24.17 -11.94 -10.97
C PRO A 80 -24.06 -11.16 -9.64
N PRO A 81 -23.72 -9.85 -9.67
CA PRO A 81 -23.47 -9.04 -8.47
C PRO A 81 -24.57 -9.10 -7.41
N ASN A 82 -25.85 -8.98 -7.84
CA ASN A 82 -27.02 -8.98 -6.96
C ASN A 82 -27.30 -10.34 -6.26
N GLN A 83 -26.56 -11.38 -6.60
CA GLN A 83 -26.68 -12.71 -5.98
C GLN A 83 -25.47 -13.09 -5.14
N ARG A 84 -24.39 -12.27 -5.12
CA ARG A 84 -23.18 -12.53 -4.35
C ARG A 84 -23.33 -12.17 -2.86
N GLY A 85 -24.25 -11.26 -2.52
CA GLY A 85 -24.47 -10.82 -1.13
C GLY A 85 -23.29 -10.04 -0.54
N PHE A 86 -22.55 -9.31 -1.37
CA PHE A 86 -21.44 -8.46 -0.95
C PHE A 86 -21.88 -7.01 -0.82
N GLY A 87 -21.24 -6.28 0.12
CA GLY A 87 -21.35 -4.83 0.18
C GLY A 87 -20.27 -4.19 -0.69
N MET A 88 -20.63 -3.10 -1.39
CA MET A 88 -19.64 -2.36 -2.19
C MET A 88 -19.82 -0.87 -2.01
N VAL A 89 -18.68 -0.17 -1.82
CA VAL A 89 -18.59 1.30 -1.85
C VAL A 89 -17.75 1.68 -3.05
N PHE A 90 -18.31 2.51 -3.91
CA PHE A 90 -17.66 3.03 -5.11
C PHE A 90 -16.90 4.32 -4.81
N GLN A 91 -15.92 4.66 -5.60
CA GLN A 91 -15.12 5.88 -5.51
C GLN A 91 -15.99 7.16 -5.49
N SER A 92 -17.08 7.20 -6.27
CA SER A 92 -18.03 8.32 -6.33
C SER A 92 -19.10 8.30 -5.25
N TYR A 93 -19.04 7.36 -4.27
CA TYR A 93 -20.06 7.08 -3.26
C TYR A 93 -21.42 6.64 -3.82
N ALA A 94 -21.77 7.00 -5.04
CA ALA A 94 -23.00 6.66 -5.75
C ALA A 94 -24.28 6.88 -4.90
N ILE A 95 -24.35 8.01 -4.19
CA ILE A 95 -25.48 8.38 -3.35
C ILE A 95 -26.65 8.81 -4.26
N TRP A 96 -27.88 8.41 -3.90
CA TRP A 96 -29.10 8.85 -4.58
C TRP A 96 -29.48 10.26 -4.12
N PRO A 97 -29.39 11.29 -5.00
CA PRO A 97 -29.54 12.68 -4.61
C PRO A 97 -30.98 13.06 -4.26
N HIS A 98 -31.95 12.27 -4.72
CA HIS A 98 -33.41 12.50 -4.48
C HIS A 98 -33.91 11.83 -3.20
N MET A 99 -33.06 11.19 -2.43
CA MET A 99 -33.38 10.53 -1.17
C MET A 99 -32.70 11.23 0.00
N ASP A 100 -33.32 11.14 1.17
CA ASP A 100 -32.67 11.48 2.45
C ASP A 100 -31.65 10.40 2.89
N VAL A 101 -31.05 10.61 4.05
CA VAL A 101 -30.09 9.68 4.65
C VAL A 101 -30.72 8.31 4.92
N PHE A 102 -31.93 8.32 5.50
CA PHE A 102 -32.64 7.09 5.80
C PHE A 102 -33.03 6.33 4.54
N GLY A 103 -33.56 6.98 3.52
CA GLY A 103 -33.95 6.39 2.25
C GLY A 103 -32.76 5.75 1.51
N ASN A 104 -31.61 6.45 1.47
CA ASN A 104 -30.38 5.90 0.90
C ASN A 104 -29.94 4.61 1.61
N ALA A 105 -29.95 4.60 2.95
CA ALA A 105 -29.57 3.42 3.72
C ALA A 105 -30.60 2.28 3.64
N ALA A 106 -31.90 2.61 3.56
CA ALA A 106 -33.00 1.63 3.49
C ALA A 106 -33.14 0.94 2.12
N PHE A 107 -32.74 1.62 1.05
CA PHE A 107 -32.99 1.16 -0.33
C PHE A 107 -32.59 -0.29 -0.60
N PRO A 108 -31.39 -0.79 -0.19
CA PRO A 108 -31.01 -2.18 -0.42
C PRO A 108 -31.97 -3.19 0.23
N LEU A 109 -32.54 -2.85 1.38
CA LEU A 109 -33.52 -3.71 2.08
C LEU A 109 -34.88 -3.70 1.40
N GLN A 110 -35.28 -2.59 0.77
CA GLN A 110 -36.55 -2.43 0.08
C GLN A 110 -36.61 -3.19 -1.24
N VAL A 111 -35.48 -3.21 -2.00
CA VAL A 111 -35.38 -3.91 -3.29
C VAL A 111 -34.88 -5.35 -3.14
N GLY A 112 -34.46 -5.76 -1.95
CA GLY A 112 -33.96 -7.10 -1.67
C GLY A 112 -35.05 -8.18 -1.84
N LYS A 113 -34.60 -9.43 -2.12
CA LYS A 113 -35.50 -10.58 -2.27
C LYS A 113 -36.30 -10.91 -1.01
N LYS A 114 -35.76 -10.58 0.17
CA LYS A 114 -36.38 -10.85 1.47
C LYS A 114 -37.32 -9.70 1.85
N ARG A 115 -38.62 -9.97 1.89
CA ARG A 115 -39.61 -8.97 2.33
C ARG A 115 -39.49 -8.75 3.85
N LEU A 116 -39.06 -7.56 4.25
CA LEU A 116 -39.00 -7.11 5.63
C LEU A 116 -40.20 -6.18 5.92
N SER A 117 -40.71 -6.19 7.15
CA SER A 117 -41.71 -5.21 7.61
C SER A 117 -41.05 -3.83 7.73
N LYS A 118 -41.87 -2.77 7.72
CA LYS A 118 -41.39 -1.39 7.92
C LYS A 118 -40.61 -1.25 9.23
N ALA A 119 -41.10 -1.86 10.32
CA ALA A 119 -40.42 -1.83 11.62
C ALA A 119 -39.07 -2.53 11.60
N GLN A 120 -38.93 -3.64 10.86
CA GLN A 120 -37.66 -4.34 10.70
C GLN A 120 -36.65 -3.52 9.86
N ILE A 121 -37.12 -2.85 8.81
CA ILE A 121 -36.29 -1.95 8.00
C ILE A 121 -35.83 -0.77 8.86
N ASP A 122 -36.70 -0.12 9.58
CA ASP A 122 -36.39 1.01 10.46
C ASP A 122 -35.31 0.61 11.50
N ALA A 123 -35.53 -0.50 12.19
CA ALA A 123 -34.60 -0.98 13.20
C ALA A 123 -33.18 -1.26 12.61
N LYS A 124 -33.10 -1.94 11.45
CA LYS A 124 -31.80 -2.23 10.79
C LYS A 124 -31.11 -0.95 10.29
N VAL A 125 -31.86 -0.06 9.68
CA VAL A 125 -31.35 1.21 9.16
C VAL A 125 -30.85 2.08 10.30
N MET A 126 -31.63 2.24 11.37
CA MET A 126 -31.19 3.03 12.53
C MET A 126 -29.96 2.45 13.21
N ALA A 127 -29.85 1.13 13.33
CA ALA A 127 -28.67 0.47 13.88
C ALA A 127 -27.41 0.75 13.06
N VAL A 128 -27.48 0.65 11.72
CA VAL A 128 -26.32 0.92 10.87
C VAL A 128 -25.99 2.42 10.81
N LEU A 129 -26.99 3.30 10.80
CA LEU A 129 -26.77 4.77 10.86
C LEU A 129 -26.10 5.17 12.16
N ALA A 130 -26.50 4.58 13.30
CA ALA A 130 -25.83 4.79 14.58
C ALA A 130 -24.37 4.32 14.56
N ALA A 131 -24.10 3.14 13.99
CA ALA A 131 -22.73 2.62 13.85
C ALA A 131 -21.80 3.55 13.06
N VAL A 132 -22.34 4.24 12.04
CA VAL A 132 -21.59 5.24 11.25
C VAL A 132 -21.82 6.68 11.73
N GLN A 133 -22.46 6.88 12.88
CA GLN A 133 -22.71 8.20 13.51
C GLN A 133 -23.52 9.18 12.62
N LEU A 134 -24.54 8.69 11.93
CA LEU A 134 -25.43 9.47 11.07
C LEU A 134 -26.91 9.39 11.49
N ASP A 135 -27.24 8.73 12.59
CA ASP A 135 -28.61 8.53 13.10
C ASP A 135 -29.36 9.87 13.35
N HIS A 136 -28.64 10.87 13.86
CA HIS A 136 -29.16 12.22 14.09
C HIS A 136 -29.44 13.03 12.80
N LEU A 137 -29.03 12.52 11.63
CA LEU A 137 -29.21 13.13 10.30
C LEU A 137 -30.19 12.34 9.43
N ARG A 138 -30.97 11.40 10.00
CA ARG A 138 -31.80 10.44 9.26
C ARG A 138 -32.70 11.07 8.18
N ASP A 139 -33.30 12.22 8.49
CA ASP A 139 -34.27 12.91 7.62
C ASP A 139 -33.61 14.02 6.77
N ARG A 140 -32.26 14.13 6.81
CA ARG A 140 -31.51 15.14 6.05
C ARG A 140 -31.36 14.69 4.60
N GLU A 141 -31.55 15.61 3.64
CA GLU A 141 -31.24 15.37 2.23
C GLU A 141 -29.77 14.95 2.05
N ALA A 142 -29.51 13.87 1.33
CA ALA A 142 -28.18 13.32 1.18
C ALA A 142 -27.20 14.28 0.45
N THR A 143 -27.70 15.15 -0.39
CA THR A 143 -26.93 16.19 -1.09
C THR A 143 -26.41 17.30 -0.17
N LYS A 144 -27.03 17.51 1.00
CA LYS A 144 -26.62 18.50 1.99
C LYS A 144 -25.60 17.97 3.01
N LEU A 145 -25.12 16.76 2.82
CA LEU A 145 -24.07 16.14 3.64
C LEU A 145 -22.69 16.61 3.22
N SER A 146 -21.75 16.73 4.17
CA SER A 146 -20.34 16.90 3.88
C SER A 146 -19.77 15.63 3.22
N GLY A 147 -18.61 15.73 2.53
CA GLY A 147 -17.97 14.58 1.86
C GLY A 147 -17.75 13.38 2.79
N GLY A 148 -17.27 13.60 4.02
CA GLY A 148 -17.13 12.52 5.00
C GLY A 148 -18.46 11.93 5.49
N GLN A 149 -19.53 12.75 5.56
CA GLN A 149 -20.86 12.25 5.87
C GLN A 149 -21.44 11.43 4.71
N GLN A 150 -21.21 11.85 3.46
CA GLN A 150 -21.62 11.11 2.28
C GLN A 150 -20.91 9.75 2.21
N GLN A 151 -19.61 9.71 2.51
CA GLN A 151 -18.85 8.47 2.59
C GLN A 151 -19.42 7.53 3.67
N ARG A 152 -19.69 8.04 4.88
CA ARG A 152 -20.31 7.24 5.95
C ARG A 152 -21.69 6.72 5.55
N LEU A 153 -22.46 7.50 4.80
CA LEU A 153 -23.75 7.06 4.25
C LEU A 153 -23.57 5.94 3.21
N ALA A 154 -22.57 6.04 2.33
CA ALA A 154 -22.25 4.97 1.38
C ALA A 154 -21.83 3.68 2.10
N LEU A 155 -21.07 3.78 3.20
CA LEU A 155 -20.76 2.66 4.07
C LEU A 155 -21.99 2.06 4.74
N ALA A 156 -22.87 2.89 5.32
CA ALA A 156 -24.11 2.42 5.92
C ALA A 156 -24.97 1.63 4.93
N ARG A 157 -25.08 2.12 3.70
CA ARG A 157 -25.79 1.45 2.61
C ARG A 157 -25.19 0.09 2.25
N ALA A 158 -23.84 -0.01 2.24
CA ALA A 158 -23.17 -1.27 1.97
C ALA A 158 -23.30 -2.27 3.13
N LEU A 159 -23.37 -1.77 4.38
CA LEU A 159 -23.40 -2.59 5.60
C LEU A 159 -24.81 -3.04 6.01
N VAL A 160 -25.86 -2.32 5.61
CA VAL A 160 -27.24 -2.60 6.06
C VAL A 160 -27.74 -4.00 5.70
N MET A 161 -27.17 -4.60 4.66
CA MET A 161 -27.44 -5.97 4.22
C MET A 161 -26.67 -7.03 5.01
N GLU A 162 -25.85 -6.63 5.99
CA GLU A 162 -24.96 -7.52 6.77
C GLU A 162 -24.12 -8.42 5.85
N PRO A 163 -23.34 -7.83 4.93
CA PRO A 163 -22.62 -8.60 3.92
C PRO A 163 -21.48 -9.41 4.53
N LYS A 164 -21.19 -10.59 3.97
CA LYS A 164 -20.01 -11.40 4.37
C LYS A 164 -18.70 -10.77 3.93
N LEU A 165 -18.71 -10.01 2.83
CA LEU A 165 -17.54 -9.38 2.23
C LEU A 165 -17.87 -7.93 1.87
N LEU A 166 -17.02 -7.01 2.31
CA LEU A 166 -17.10 -5.58 1.99
C LEU A 166 -16.00 -5.22 0.99
N LEU A 167 -16.39 -4.60 -0.11
CA LEU A 167 -15.52 -4.17 -1.20
C LEU A 167 -15.48 -2.64 -1.24
N LEU A 168 -14.29 -2.06 -1.15
CA LEU A 168 -14.11 -0.60 -1.08
C LEU A 168 -13.18 -0.14 -2.21
N ASP A 169 -13.73 0.59 -3.20
CA ASP A 169 -13.01 1.11 -4.35
C ASP A 169 -12.60 2.57 -4.12
N GLU A 170 -11.38 2.81 -3.67
CA GLU A 170 -10.80 4.13 -3.35
C GLU A 170 -11.73 5.06 -2.54
N PRO A 171 -12.32 4.61 -1.42
CA PRO A 171 -13.41 5.34 -0.77
C PRO A 171 -12.96 6.66 -0.14
N LEU A 172 -11.66 6.89 0.08
CA LEU A 172 -11.11 8.11 0.70
C LEU A 172 -10.55 9.12 -0.30
N SER A 173 -10.52 8.80 -1.60
CA SER A 173 -9.83 9.59 -2.62
C SER A 173 -10.38 11.02 -2.79
N ASN A 174 -11.68 11.22 -2.53
CA ASN A 174 -12.37 12.51 -2.72
C ASN A 174 -12.39 13.39 -1.45
N LEU A 175 -11.63 13.03 -0.41
CA LEU A 175 -11.56 13.76 0.85
C LEU A 175 -10.28 14.61 0.94
N ASP A 176 -10.37 15.74 1.63
CA ASP A 176 -9.19 16.51 2.04
C ASP A 176 -8.31 15.72 3.04
N ALA A 177 -7.06 16.12 3.21
CA ALA A 177 -6.08 15.38 3.99
C ALA A 177 -6.51 15.15 5.46
N LYS A 178 -7.07 16.18 6.12
CA LYS A 178 -7.50 16.08 7.52
C LYS A 178 -8.69 15.15 7.69
N LEU A 179 -9.67 15.27 6.80
CA LEU A 179 -10.85 14.40 6.81
C LEU A 179 -10.50 12.96 6.46
N ARG A 180 -9.57 12.76 5.52
CA ARG A 180 -9.05 11.43 5.14
C ARG A 180 -8.40 10.75 6.35
N GLU A 181 -7.60 11.46 7.13
CA GLU A 181 -6.99 10.93 8.35
C GLU A 181 -8.05 10.48 9.36
N LEU A 182 -9.03 11.32 9.67
CA LEU A 182 -10.14 10.97 10.56
C LEU A 182 -10.91 9.74 10.06
N MET A 183 -11.18 9.69 8.76
CA MET A 183 -11.92 8.57 8.16
C MET A 183 -11.14 7.26 8.12
N ARG A 184 -9.80 7.29 8.08
CA ARG A 184 -8.96 6.08 8.27
C ARG A 184 -9.21 5.45 9.66
N PHE A 185 -9.17 6.25 10.72
CA PHE A 185 -9.44 5.74 12.08
C PHE A 185 -10.86 5.17 12.18
N GLU A 186 -11.84 5.84 11.59
CA GLU A 186 -13.24 5.40 11.61
C GLU A 186 -13.44 4.07 10.86
N LEU A 187 -12.87 3.92 9.66
CA LEU A 187 -12.90 2.67 8.91
C LEU A 187 -12.25 1.52 9.69
N LYS A 188 -11.10 1.78 10.33
CA LYS A 188 -10.43 0.78 11.16
C LYS A 188 -11.27 0.37 12.37
N ARG A 189 -11.94 1.34 13.02
CA ARG A 189 -12.86 1.09 14.13
C ARG A 189 -14.02 0.21 13.68
N LEU A 190 -14.74 0.62 12.63
CA LEU A 190 -15.89 -0.10 12.10
C LEU A 190 -15.55 -1.53 11.69
N GLN A 191 -14.44 -1.72 10.99
CA GLN A 191 -14.01 -3.06 10.56
C GLN A 191 -13.71 -3.97 11.76
N ARG A 192 -13.08 -3.41 12.81
CA ARG A 192 -12.77 -4.17 14.04
C ARG A 192 -14.03 -4.54 14.83
N GLU A 193 -14.96 -3.59 14.98
CA GLU A 193 -16.21 -3.81 15.71
C GLU A 193 -17.13 -4.81 14.99
N LEU A 194 -17.25 -4.69 13.67
CA LEU A 194 -18.13 -5.54 12.87
C LEU A 194 -17.46 -6.85 12.44
N ARG A 195 -16.14 -7.01 12.61
CA ARG A 195 -15.34 -8.16 12.17
C ARG A 195 -15.60 -8.58 10.72
N ILE A 196 -15.91 -7.60 9.87
CA ILE A 196 -16.24 -7.86 8.47
C ILE A 196 -14.96 -8.06 7.64
N THR A 197 -14.96 -9.08 6.77
CA THR A 197 -13.87 -9.26 5.80
C THR A 197 -13.94 -8.15 4.77
N THR A 198 -12.85 -7.45 4.56
CA THR A 198 -12.81 -6.25 3.71
C THR A 198 -11.71 -6.37 2.66
N VAL A 199 -12.05 -6.09 1.40
CA VAL A 199 -11.07 -5.86 0.32
C VAL A 199 -11.11 -4.38 -0.04
N TYR A 200 -9.97 -3.74 0.07
CA TYR A 200 -9.78 -2.31 -0.09
C TYR A 200 -8.86 -2.01 -1.27
N VAL A 201 -9.23 -1.08 -2.11
CA VAL A 201 -8.40 -0.59 -3.20
C VAL A 201 -7.97 0.83 -2.89
N THR A 202 -6.68 1.11 -3.02
CA THR A 202 -6.13 2.46 -2.91
C THR A 202 -4.83 2.59 -3.70
N HIS A 203 -4.46 3.81 -4.03
CA HIS A 203 -3.12 4.18 -4.48
C HIS A 203 -2.34 4.91 -3.37
N ASP A 204 -2.98 5.22 -2.24
CA ASP A 204 -2.36 5.87 -1.08
C ASP A 204 -1.69 4.83 -0.18
N GLN A 205 -0.35 4.97 -0.07
CA GLN A 205 0.48 4.06 0.73
C GLN A 205 0.16 4.17 2.22
N SER A 206 -0.13 5.38 2.72
CA SER A 206 -0.42 5.62 4.12
C SER A 206 -1.74 4.98 4.56
N GLU A 207 -2.74 4.93 3.65
CA GLU A 207 -3.98 4.20 3.87
C GLU A 207 -3.72 2.70 3.97
N ALA A 208 -2.97 2.15 3.01
CA ALA A 208 -2.66 0.72 2.98
C ALA A 208 -1.90 0.29 4.23
N LEU A 209 -0.85 1.03 4.61
CA LEU A 209 -0.03 0.71 5.79
C LEU A 209 -0.82 0.82 7.11
N ALA A 210 -1.73 1.82 7.24
CA ALA A 210 -2.47 2.05 8.47
C ALA A 210 -3.66 1.09 8.67
N LEU A 211 -4.35 0.72 7.59
CA LEU A 211 -5.61 -0.02 7.68
C LEU A 211 -5.44 -1.52 7.63
N SER A 212 -4.46 -2.02 6.87
CA SER A 212 -4.43 -3.41 6.43
C SER A 212 -3.91 -4.39 7.48
N HIS A 213 -4.39 -5.63 7.40
CA HIS A 213 -3.73 -6.80 7.98
C HIS A 213 -2.73 -7.40 6.95
N GLN A 214 -3.09 -7.33 5.66
CA GLN A 214 -2.25 -7.74 4.54
C GLN A 214 -2.42 -6.78 3.37
N ILE A 215 -1.33 -6.55 2.65
CA ILE A 215 -1.27 -5.72 1.45
C ILE A 215 -0.75 -6.56 0.29
N ALA A 216 -1.45 -6.53 -0.84
CA ALA A 216 -0.92 -6.98 -2.12
C ALA A 216 -0.49 -5.76 -2.94
N VAL A 217 0.80 -5.62 -3.19
CA VAL A 217 1.34 -4.59 -4.07
C VAL A 217 1.23 -5.08 -5.51
N MET A 218 0.51 -4.33 -6.34
CA MET A 218 0.26 -4.68 -7.73
C MET A 218 1.00 -3.75 -8.70
N ASN A 219 1.51 -4.31 -9.77
CA ASN A 219 2.08 -3.59 -10.90
C ASN A 219 1.76 -4.32 -12.22
N GLN A 220 1.34 -3.58 -13.25
CA GLN A 220 1.07 -4.11 -14.60
C GLN A 220 0.20 -5.38 -14.61
N GLY A 221 -0.86 -5.37 -13.81
CA GLY A 221 -1.81 -6.49 -13.70
C GLY A 221 -1.36 -7.67 -12.86
N ARG A 222 -0.15 -7.63 -12.26
CA ARG A 222 0.43 -8.72 -11.47
C ARG A 222 0.66 -8.31 -10.03
N ILE A 223 0.60 -9.28 -9.13
CA ILE A 223 1.04 -9.09 -7.76
C ILE A 223 2.56 -9.17 -7.71
N GLN A 224 3.19 -8.15 -7.10
CA GLN A 224 4.64 -8.08 -6.90
C GLN A 224 5.04 -8.64 -5.54
N GLN A 225 4.23 -8.41 -4.51
CA GLN A 225 4.45 -8.91 -3.16
C GLN A 225 3.13 -8.91 -2.39
N ILE A 226 2.93 -9.92 -1.53
CA ILE A 226 1.88 -9.92 -0.49
C ILE A 226 2.58 -10.06 0.87
N GLY A 227 2.16 -9.24 1.83
CA GLY A 227 2.70 -9.30 3.19
C GLY A 227 1.93 -8.43 4.17
N SER A 228 2.34 -8.45 5.43
CA SER A 228 1.89 -7.47 6.41
C SER A 228 2.39 -6.07 6.02
N PRO A 229 1.77 -4.99 6.53
CA PRO A 229 2.27 -3.63 6.31
C PRO A 229 3.78 -3.48 6.60
N ARG A 230 4.23 -4.12 7.67
CA ARG A 230 5.63 -4.10 8.07
C ARG A 230 6.53 -4.86 7.10
N ASP A 231 6.10 -6.05 6.59
CA ASP A 231 6.88 -6.80 5.60
C ASP A 231 7.01 -6.03 4.28
N ILE A 232 5.93 -5.37 3.83
CA ILE A 232 5.94 -4.58 2.60
C ILE A 232 6.89 -3.38 2.71
N TYR A 233 6.94 -2.72 3.88
CA TYR A 233 7.75 -1.52 4.10
C TYR A 233 9.20 -1.82 4.46
N GLU A 234 9.43 -2.72 5.44
CA GLU A 234 10.74 -3.03 5.99
C GLU A 234 11.50 -4.13 5.21
N ARG A 235 10.77 -5.00 4.48
CA ARG A 235 11.32 -6.18 3.77
C ARG A 235 10.81 -6.29 2.34
N PRO A 236 11.01 -5.25 1.52
CA PRO A 236 10.60 -5.30 0.11
C PRO A 236 11.35 -6.42 -0.62
N GLN A 237 10.62 -7.18 -1.45
CA GLN A 237 11.19 -8.28 -2.22
C GLN A 237 11.73 -7.82 -3.58
N THR A 238 11.26 -6.68 -4.09
CA THR A 238 11.67 -6.14 -5.38
C THR A 238 11.98 -4.65 -5.27
N GLN A 239 12.85 -4.16 -6.15
CA GLN A 239 13.15 -2.73 -6.25
C GLN A 239 11.87 -1.91 -6.49
N PHE A 240 10.92 -2.43 -7.28
CA PHE A 240 9.64 -1.77 -7.51
C PHE A 240 8.86 -1.57 -6.20
N VAL A 241 8.75 -2.60 -5.35
CA VAL A 241 8.03 -2.48 -4.07
C VAL A 241 8.73 -1.50 -3.15
N ALA A 242 10.05 -1.54 -3.08
CA ALA A 242 10.85 -0.61 -2.27
C ALA A 242 10.66 0.86 -2.70
N ASP A 243 10.63 1.12 -4.01
CA ASP A 243 10.47 2.46 -4.60
C ASP A 243 9.02 2.96 -4.50
N PHE A 244 8.07 2.05 -4.71
CA PHE A 244 6.66 2.41 -4.70
C PHE A 244 6.14 2.65 -3.28
N VAL A 245 6.62 1.93 -2.26
CA VAL A 245 6.12 2.04 -0.88
C VAL A 245 7.10 2.83 -0.01
N GLY A 246 6.87 4.14 0.10
CA GLY A 246 7.72 5.08 0.82
C GLY A 246 8.93 5.54 0.00
N SER A 247 9.70 6.47 0.57
CA SER A 247 10.98 6.89 0.01
C SER A 247 12.08 5.89 0.35
N THR A 248 13.07 5.72 -0.55
CA THR A 248 14.22 4.86 -0.27
C THR A 248 15.47 5.36 -0.99
N ASN A 249 16.64 5.10 -0.41
CA ASN A 249 17.91 5.23 -1.07
C ASN A 249 18.27 3.91 -1.73
N PHE A 250 18.63 3.94 -3.00
CA PHE A 250 19.15 2.76 -3.69
C PHE A 250 20.67 2.86 -3.84
N VAL A 251 21.34 1.78 -3.45
CA VAL A 251 22.80 1.65 -3.58
C VAL A 251 23.10 0.33 -4.29
N ASP A 252 23.73 0.43 -5.45
CA ASP A 252 24.18 -0.75 -6.19
C ASP A 252 25.38 -1.41 -5.51
N GLY A 253 25.44 -2.75 -5.56
CA GLY A 253 26.56 -3.48 -5.01
C GLY A 253 26.70 -4.90 -5.55
N THR A 254 27.75 -5.56 -5.11
CA THR A 254 28.04 -6.97 -5.41
C THR A 254 28.29 -7.72 -4.10
N VAL A 255 27.69 -8.88 -3.94
CA VAL A 255 27.88 -9.71 -2.73
C VAL A 255 29.33 -10.19 -2.68
N ARG A 256 30.06 -9.76 -1.63
CA ARG A 256 31.43 -10.12 -1.37
C ARG A 256 31.56 -11.36 -0.52
N ALA A 257 30.74 -11.46 0.53
CA ALA A 257 30.78 -12.56 1.48
C ALA A 257 29.42 -12.78 2.14
N VAL A 258 29.19 -14.01 2.60
CA VAL A 258 28.06 -14.32 3.50
C VAL A 258 28.52 -14.03 4.92
N GLY A 259 27.73 -13.25 5.67
CA GLY A 259 28.05 -12.88 7.05
C GLY A 259 27.88 -14.06 8.02
N THR A 260 28.32 -13.88 9.25
CA THR A 260 28.22 -14.88 10.33
C THR A 260 26.80 -15.02 10.87
N ALA A 261 25.99 -13.95 10.82
CA ALA A 261 24.59 -13.98 11.18
C ALA A 261 23.72 -14.44 10.01
N ALA A 262 22.62 -15.14 10.30
CA ALA A 262 21.70 -15.62 9.27
C ALA A 262 21.15 -14.45 8.43
N ASN A 263 21.17 -14.62 7.11
CA ASN A 263 20.66 -13.65 6.14
C ASN A 263 21.37 -12.27 6.14
N VAL A 264 22.60 -12.18 6.68
CA VAL A 264 23.43 -10.98 6.61
C VAL A 264 24.55 -11.23 5.59
N TYR A 265 24.80 -10.24 4.76
CA TYR A 265 25.75 -10.27 3.66
C TYR A 265 26.69 -9.07 3.74
N VAL A 266 27.94 -9.24 3.32
CA VAL A 266 28.87 -8.13 3.07
C VAL A 266 28.81 -7.82 1.59
N ILE A 267 28.47 -6.58 1.26
CA ILE A 267 28.23 -6.13 -0.10
C ILE A 267 29.21 -5.02 -0.42
N ASP A 268 29.99 -5.21 -1.49
CA ASP A 268 30.87 -4.17 -2.00
C ASP A 268 30.05 -3.14 -2.76
N THR A 269 30.06 -1.90 -2.27
CA THR A 269 29.38 -0.76 -2.84
C THR A 269 30.34 0.34 -3.24
N GLN A 270 29.86 1.38 -3.92
CA GLN A 270 30.65 2.58 -4.22
C GLN A 270 31.15 3.34 -2.97
N PHE A 271 30.57 3.09 -1.80
CA PHE A 271 31.00 3.68 -0.52
C PHE A 271 31.97 2.78 0.25
N GLY A 272 32.24 1.58 -0.24
CA GLY A 272 32.98 0.50 0.42
C GLY A 272 32.09 -0.65 0.86
N PRO A 273 32.59 -1.58 1.68
CA PRO A 273 31.81 -2.71 2.15
C PRO A 273 30.67 -2.26 3.05
N LEU A 274 29.46 -2.78 2.79
CA LEU A 274 28.26 -2.53 3.55
C LEU A 274 27.66 -3.86 4.00
N HIS A 275 27.38 -3.99 5.30
CA HIS A 275 26.67 -5.13 5.86
C HIS A 275 25.16 -4.90 5.72
N SER A 276 24.46 -5.85 5.12
CA SER A 276 23.03 -5.74 4.84
C SER A 276 22.33 -7.07 5.02
N SER A 277 21.04 -7.02 5.35
CA SER A 277 20.17 -8.19 5.37
C SER A 277 19.60 -8.47 3.97
N SER A 278 19.12 -9.70 3.73
CA SER A 278 18.33 -10.02 2.55
C SER A 278 17.18 -10.96 2.90
N VAL A 279 16.05 -10.81 2.20
CA VAL A 279 14.92 -11.75 2.29
C VAL A 279 15.22 -13.02 1.49
N GLU A 280 15.94 -12.88 0.38
CA GLU A 280 16.35 -13.99 -0.49
C GLU A 280 17.75 -14.48 -0.15
N THR A 281 18.02 -15.75 -0.46
CA THR A 281 19.36 -16.31 -0.33
C THR A 281 20.24 -15.82 -1.47
N LEU A 282 21.27 -15.05 -1.14
CA LEU A 282 22.25 -14.51 -2.09
C LEU A 282 23.52 -15.35 -2.12
N LYS A 283 24.20 -15.30 -3.25
CA LYS A 283 25.52 -15.97 -3.45
C LYS A 283 26.60 -14.91 -3.65
N VAL A 284 27.84 -15.26 -3.29
CA VAL A 284 29.01 -14.42 -3.57
C VAL A 284 29.12 -14.19 -5.08
N GLY A 285 29.26 -12.94 -5.48
CA GLY A 285 29.28 -12.49 -6.86
C GLY A 285 27.94 -12.02 -7.41
N ASP A 286 26.83 -12.23 -6.71
CA ASP A 286 25.52 -11.72 -7.16
C ASP A 286 25.51 -10.19 -7.16
N THR A 287 24.96 -9.62 -8.23
CA THR A 287 24.69 -8.18 -8.31
C THR A 287 23.37 -7.87 -7.61
N VAL A 288 23.41 -6.91 -6.70
CA VAL A 288 22.26 -6.53 -5.85
C VAL A 288 22.04 -5.04 -5.85
N VAL A 289 20.82 -4.64 -5.49
CA VAL A 289 20.49 -3.28 -5.10
C VAL A 289 20.07 -3.28 -3.63
N LEU A 290 20.68 -2.38 -2.86
CA LEU A 290 20.36 -2.15 -1.46
C LEU A 290 19.27 -1.09 -1.35
N SER A 291 18.24 -1.35 -0.57
CA SER A 291 17.21 -0.38 -0.17
C SER A 291 17.48 0.06 1.27
N ILE A 292 17.59 1.37 1.48
CA ILE A 292 17.82 1.99 2.79
C ILE A 292 16.82 3.11 2.96
N ARG A 293 15.97 3.01 3.98
CA ARG A 293 14.97 4.05 4.25
C ARG A 293 15.65 5.32 4.75
N PRO A 294 15.17 6.52 4.37
CA PRO A 294 15.73 7.78 4.85
C PRO A 294 15.76 7.92 6.38
N GLU A 295 14.77 7.40 7.07
CA GLU A 295 14.67 7.41 8.54
C GLU A 295 15.58 6.40 9.24
N ASP A 296 16.08 5.39 8.51
CA ASP A 296 17.03 4.40 9.00
C ASP A 296 18.49 4.80 8.75
N LEU A 297 18.71 5.98 8.18
CA LEU A 297 20.01 6.57 7.94
C LEU A 297 20.31 7.59 9.05
N GLU A 298 21.08 7.17 10.05
CA GLU A 298 21.36 7.96 11.23
C GLU A 298 22.47 8.99 10.95
N LEU A 299 22.25 10.22 11.35
CA LEU A 299 23.22 11.32 11.22
C LEU A 299 23.74 11.76 12.58
N SER A 300 25.05 12.08 12.69
CA SER A 300 25.67 12.65 13.87
C SER A 300 26.76 13.64 13.50
N GLU A 301 26.83 14.76 14.23
CA GLU A 301 27.90 15.76 14.08
C GLU A 301 29.22 15.27 14.71
N THR A 302 29.15 14.31 15.62
CA THR A 302 30.30 13.69 16.27
C THR A 302 30.33 12.19 16.03
N PRO A 303 31.52 11.56 16.05
CA PRO A 303 31.64 10.11 15.84
C PRO A 303 31.14 9.35 17.09
N THR A 304 29.84 9.13 17.19
CA THR A 304 29.18 8.44 18.32
C THR A 304 28.87 6.98 18.04
N PHE A 305 29.06 6.51 16.81
CA PHE A 305 28.77 5.15 16.38
C PHE A 305 29.99 4.23 16.46
N ASP A 306 29.77 2.92 16.51
CA ASP A 306 30.83 1.94 16.23
C ASP A 306 31.34 2.12 14.78
N MET A 307 32.53 2.70 14.67
CA MET A 307 33.18 3.05 13.40
C MET A 307 33.55 1.82 12.56
N SER A 308 33.38 0.61 13.08
CA SER A 308 33.80 -0.63 12.41
C SER A 308 32.83 -1.10 11.32
N ILE A 309 31.53 -0.76 11.44
CA ILE A 309 30.48 -1.32 10.56
C ILE A 309 29.56 -0.19 10.06
N ASN A 310 29.35 -0.13 8.74
CA ASN A 310 28.38 0.74 8.07
C ASN A 310 28.40 2.21 8.52
N THR A 311 29.60 2.76 8.74
CA THR A 311 29.77 4.15 9.17
C THR A 311 30.71 4.88 8.24
N TRP A 312 30.32 6.03 7.73
CA TRP A 312 31.08 6.87 6.79
C TRP A 312 30.98 8.34 7.16
N GLN A 313 31.90 9.12 6.65
CA GLN A 313 31.81 10.58 6.69
C GLN A 313 31.23 11.09 5.36
N GLY A 314 30.30 12.03 5.45
CA GLY A 314 29.73 12.77 4.33
C GLY A 314 29.73 14.26 4.58
N THR A 315 29.19 15.02 3.64
CA THR A 315 28.99 16.46 3.73
C THR A 315 27.53 16.78 3.49
N VAL A 316 26.93 17.64 4.31
CA VAL A 316 25.58 18.12 4.10
C VAL A 316 25.49 18.92 2.83
N ASP A 317 24.79 18.42 1.82
CA ASP A 317 24.61 19.07 0.52
C ASP A 317 23.37 19.99 0.51
N GLN A 318 22.26 19.51 1.08
CA GLN A 318 21.01 20.25 1.23
C GLN A 318 20.26 19.84 2.49
N LYS A 319 19.42 20.74 3.01
CA LYS A 319 18.48 20.42 4.09
C LYS A 319 17.13 21.08 3.86
N ILE A 320 16.05 20.40 4.22
CA ILE A 320 14.67 20.86 4.06
C ILE A 320 13.91 20.58 5.34
N PHE A 321 13.33 21.61 5.94
CA PHE A 321 12.48 21.49 7.12
C PHE A 321 11.05 21.14 6.73
N LEU A 322 10.51 20.05 7.26
CA LEU A 322 9.16 19.53 6.98
C LEU A 322 8.21 19.67 8.18
N GLY A 323 8.56 20.46 9.20
CA GLY A 323 7.80 20.64 10.43
C GLY A 323 8.18 19.57 11.46
N GLU A 324 7.66 18.37 11.36
CA GLU A 324 7.96 17.26 12.28
C GLU A 324 9.28 16.53 11.98
N ALA A 325 9.86 16.74 10.80
CA ALA A 325 11.09 16.10 10.36
C ALA A 325 12.00 17.10 9.62
N MET A 326 13.27 16.72 9.51
CA MET A 326 14.28 17.39 8.69
C MET A 326 14.83 16.40 7.67
N ASP A 327 14.70 16.71 6.38
CA ASP A 327 15.32 15.96 5.29
C ASP A 327 16.71 16.54 4.99
N PHE A 328 17.73 15.69 5.04
CA PHE A 328 19.10 16.00 4.68
C PHE A 328 19.48 15.23 3.41
N ARG A 329 20.05 15.94 2.44
CA ARG A 329 20.82 15.30 1.38
C ARG A 329 22.29 15.34 1.78
N VAL A 330 22.89 14.15 1.94
CA VAL A 330 24.26 13.99 2.38
C VAL A 330 25.09 13.43 1.22
N ARG A 331 26.10 14.18 0.80
CA ARG A 331 27.07 13.74 -0.20
C ARG A 331 28.13 12.90 0.52
N MET A 332 28.19 11.62 0.18
CA MET A 332 29.10 10.68 0.79
C MET A 332 30.54 10.92 0.31
N SER A 333 31.49 10.92 1.25
CA SER A 333 32.91 11.00 0.92
C SER A 333 33.40 9.63 0.45
N GLY A 334 33.54 9.44 -0.87
CA GLY A 334 34.08 8.23 -1.46
C GLY A 334 35.57 8.08 -1.12
N LYS A 335 35.92 7.48 0.01
CA LYS A 335 37.23 6.86 0.18
C LYS A 335 37.17 5.45 -0.37
N THR A 336 37.64 5.25 -1.59
CA THR A 336 38.05 3.90 -2.00
C THR A 336 39.20 3.45 -1.11
N MET A 337 39.18 2.21 -0.64
CA MET A 337 40.24 1.60 0.19
C MET A 337 41.65 1.63 -0.47
N SER A 338 41.77 2.15 -1.68
CA SER A 338 43.03 2.29 -2.43
C SER A 338 43.64 3.70 -2.38
N GLY A 339 43.08 4.64 -1.58
CA GLY A 339 43.70 5.97 -1.40
C GLY A 339 43.70 6.90 -2.62
N LYS A 340 43.05 6.53 -3.73
CA LYS A 340 42.92 7.39 -4.91
C LYS A 340 41.62 8.19 -4.81
N THR A 341 41.75 9.49 -4.53
CA THR A 341 40.70 10.49 -4.73
C THR A 341 40.37 10.53 -6.21
N MET A 342 39.21 10.05 -6.62
CA MET A 342 38.70 10.35 -7.96
C MET A 342 38.28 11.79 -8.02
N GLY A 343 39.00 12.57 -8.85
CA GLY A 343 38.76 13.98 -9.07
C GLY A 343 37.34 14.25 -9.59
N ASP A 344 36.76 15.27 -8.99
CA ASP A 344 35.54 15.95 -9.37
C ASP A 344 35.65 16.45 -10.83
N LYS A 345 34.82 15.97 -11.73
CA LYS A 345 34.48 16.65 -12.97
C LYS A 345 32.99 16.83 -13.05
N THR A 346 32.63 18.02 -12.64
CA THR A 346 31.35 18.72 -12.83
C THR A 346 30.72 18.54 -14.20
N THR A 347 29.45 18.48 -14.19
CA THR A 347 28.36 19.14 -14.90
C THR A 347 27.27 18.20 -15.35
N GLY A 348 26.05 18.56 -14.99
CA GLY A 348 24.84 17.97 -15.53
C GLY A 348 24.09 17.15 -14.48
N GLU A 349 22.83 17.55 -14.26
CA GLU A 349 21.81 16.90 -13.44
C GLU A 349 21.79 15.38 -13.66
N ALA A 350 22.70 14.67 -13.03
CA ALA A 350 22.72 13.24 -13.00
C ALA A 350 22.31 12.80 -11.59
N ARG A 351 21.55 11.75 -11.51
CA ARG A 351 21.35 10.93 -10.32
C ARG A 351 22.74 10.49 -9.81
N ASP A 352 23.43 11.42 -9.10
CA ASP A 352 24.75 11.11 -8.54
C ASP A 352 24.50 10.13 -7.40
N GLY A 353 24.72 8.85 -7.64
CA GLY A 353 24.58 7.78 -6.66
C GLY A 353 25.41 7.94 -5.39
N ARG A 354 26.07 9.08 -5.21
CA ARG A 354 26.82 9.48 -4.02
C ARG A 354 26.04 10.32 -3.04
N VAL A 355 24.80 10.71 -3.34
CA VAL A 355 23.97 11.50 -2.44
C VAL A 355 22.90 10.60 -1.83
N LEU A 356 22.88 10.51 -0.49
CA LEU A 356 21.86 9.79 0.26
C LEU A 356 20.90 10.79 0.93
N LEU A 357 19.62 10.44 0.95
CA LEU A 357 18.57 11.15 1.68
C LEU A 357 18.45 10.56 3.08
N SER A 358 18.59 11.41 4.12
CA SER A 358 18.26 11.05 5.50
C SER A 358 17.11 11.89 6.00
N ARG A 359 16.20 11.27 6.74
CA ARG A 359 15.08 11.92 7.43
C ARG A 359 15.26 11.78 8.92
N THR A 360 15.46 12.90 9.61
CA THR A 360 15.79 12.92 11.03
C THR A 360 14.84 13.79 11.82
N HIS A 361 14.93 13.71 13.15
CA HIS A 361 14.26 14.66 14.01
C HIS A 361 14.81 16.09 13.79
N PRO A 362 13.98 17.16 13.87
CA PRO A 362 14.39 18.54 13.61
C PRO A 362 15.47 19.11 14.53
N SER A 363 15.83 18.39 15.59
CA SER A 363 16.90 18.80 16.53
C SER A 363 18.32 18.77 15.94
N ILE A 364 18.54 18.06 14.84
CA ILE A 364 19.82 18.09 14.13
C ILE A 364 19.87 19.35 13.30
N LEU A 365 20.83 20.26 13.63
CA LEU A 365 20.91 21.58 13.02
C LEU A 365 22.10 21.75 12.07
N ALA A 366 22.83 20.67 11.74
CA ALA A 366 24.02 20.69 10.90
C ALA A 366 23.88 21.64 9.68
N PRO A 367 24.77 22.65 9.52
CA PRO A 367 24.70 23.56 8.39
C PRO A 367 25.05 22.86 7.07
N VAL A 368 24.58 23.41 5.95
CA VAL A 368 25.00 23.00 4.60
C VAL A 368 26.52 23.23 4.45
N GLY A 369 27.22 22.31 3.85
CA GLY A 369 28.66 22.33 3.64
C GLY A 369 29.49 21.77 4.81
N THR A 370 28.86 21.40 5.94
CA THR A 370 29.59 20.81 7.07
C THR A 370 29.75 19.29 6.97
N PRO A 371 30.87 18.73 7.49
CA PRO A 371 31.01 17.28 7.57
C PRO A 371 30.02 16.69 8.57
N ILE A 372 29.48 15.53 8.26
CA ILE A 372 28.55 14.78 9.11
C ILE A 372 28.85 13.29 9.03
N TRP A 373 28.68 12.58 10.13
CA TRP A 373 28.76 11.13 10.18
C TRP A 373 27.44 10.51 9.81
N VAL A 374 27.52 9.44 9.00
CA VAL A 374 26.39 8.66 8.49
C VAL A 374 26.54 7.23 8.94
N HIS A 375 25.54 6.69 9.62
CA HIS A 375 25.50 5.30 10.05
C HIS A 375 24.26 4.61 9.50
N ILE A 376 24.39 3.34 9.14
CA ILE A 376 23.30 2.49 8.65
C ILE A 376 23.31 1.19 9.44
N ASN A 377 22.25 0.95 10.22
CA ASN A 377 22.10 -0.33 10.92
C ASN A 377 21.98 -1.47 9.88
N PRO A 378 22.84 -2.52 9.95
CA PRO A 378 22.80 -3.65 9.01
C PRO A 378 21.41 -4.30 8.86
N ALA A 379 20.64 -4.37 9.95
CA ALA A 379 19.28 -4.94 9.94
C ALA A 379 18.24 -4.06 9.24
N LYS A 380 18.57 -2.79 8.98
CA LYS A 380 17.70 -1.76 8.35
C LYS A 380 18.06 -1.50 6.89
N SER A 381 19.04 -2.21 6.36
CA SER A 381 19.41 -2.22 4.95
C SER A 381 19.01 -3.57 4.36
N VAL A 382 18.30 -3.56 3.22
CA VAL A 382 17.79 -4.76 2.57
C VAL A 382 18.40 -4.91 1.18
N ALA A 383 19.13 -5.98 0.97
CA ALA A 383 19.68 -6.35 -0.33
C ALA A 383 18.66 -7.16 -1.13
N MET A 384 18.42 -6.76 -2.36
CA MET A 384 17.55 -7.42 -3.32
C MET A 384 18.33 -7.79 -4.57
N PRO A 385 18.07 -8.95 -5.21
CA PRO A 385 18.64 -9.25 -6.51
C PRO A 385 18.32 -8.13 -7.52
N LYS A 386 19.31 -7.73 -8.29
CA LYS A 386 19.08 -6.77 -9.37
C LYS A 386 18.43 -7.52 -10.53
N ALA A 387 17.24 -7.08 -10.95
CA ALA A 387 16.60 -7.68 -12.12
C ALA A 387 17.56 -7.63 -13.32
N PRO A 388 17.66 -8.68 -14.13
CA PRO A 388 18.41 -8.63 -15.38
C PRO A 388 17.81 -7.52 -16.26
N VAL A 389 18.70 -6.69 -16.83
CA VAL A 389 18.37 -5.55 -17.72
C VAL A 389 17.80 -6.05 -19.03
#